data_0c6112fbc55300c51dc759ea032b6dc6
#
_entry.id   0c6112fbc55300c51dc759ea032b6dc6
#
_cell.length_a   1.000
_cell.length_b   1.000
_cell.length_c   1.000
_cell.angle_alpha   90.00
_cell.angle_beta   90.00
_cell.angle_gamma   90.00
#
_symmetry.space_group_name_H-M   'P 1'
#
loop_
_entity.id
_entity.type
_entity.pdbx_description
1 polymer ?
#
loop_
_entity_poly.entity_id
_entity_poly.type
_entity_poly.pdbx_seq_one_letter_code
_entity_poly.pdbx_strand_id
1 'polypeptide(L)'
;MSKQQKLIDEGEIAADYLEQFLDIIDFDGDIDLDVEGDRASVSIDGGENLDMLIGRDGQVLEAIQTLTRLAVQEVSGDRSRLMLDIARWRADRRDTLRALAQEGARRVEETGTPVELEPMSPFERKVVHDAIAKIEGVVTESTGEGKNRHVVLLPEEEYEENED
;
A
#
# COMPACT_ATOMS: atom_id res chain seq x y z
N MET A 1 25.44 10.39 9.52
CA MET A 1 24.00 10.35 9.80
C MET A 1 23.51 8.90 9.68
N SER A 2 22.82 8.39 10.66
CA SER A 2 22.27 7.03 10.60
C SER A 2 21.16 6.91 9.57
N LYS A 3 20.87 5.68 9.10
CA LYS A 3 19.77 5.41 8.18
C LYS A 3 18.44 5.85 8.78
N GLN A 4 18.22 5.57 10.06
CA GLN A 4 17.00 5.96 10.76
C GLN A 4 16.84 7.49 10.82
N GLN A 5 17.92 8.21 11.10
CA GLN A 5 17.89 9.68 11.12
C GLN A 5 17.53 10.26 9.74
N LYS A 6 18.05 9.68 8.67
CA LYS A 6 17.69 10.09 7.31
C LYS A 6 16.20 9.89 7.03
N LEU A 7 15.60 8.79 7.51
CA LEU A 7 14.17 8.54 7.35
C LEU A 7 13.32 9.51 8.16
N ILE A 8 13.76 9.86 9.37
CA ILE A 8 13.10 10.89 10.18
C ILE A 8 13.14 12.25 9.44
N ASP A 9 14.28 12.62 8.90
CA ASP A 9 14.44 13.87 8.15
C ASP A 9 13.57 13.90 6.89
N GLU A 10 13.47 12.78 6.16
CA GLU A 10 12.54 12.63 5.03
C GLU A 10 11.09 12.91 5.46
N GLY A 11 10.68 12.33 6.58
CA GLY A 11 9.34 12.52 7.15
C GLY A 11 9.07 13.98 7.50
N GLU A 12 10.03 14.68 8.08
CA GLU A 12 9.91 16.11 8.42
C GLU A 12 9.78 16.99 7.17
N ILE A 13 10.58 16.73 6.14
CA ILE A 13 10.48 17.43 4.85
C ILE A 13 9.09 17.19 4.22
N ALA A 14 8.64 15.96 4.23
CA ALA A 14 7.33 15.57 3.71
C ALA A 14 6.20 16.29 4.48
N ALA A 15 6.28 16.33 5.81
CA ALA A 15 5.30 17.01 6.64
C ALA A 15 5.21 18.51 6.33
N ASP A 16 6.36 19.18 6.19
CA ASP A 16 6.40 20.60 5.83
C ASP A 16 5.74 20.85 4.46
N TYR A 17 6.03 20.02 3.49
CA TYR A 17 5.41 20.08 2.17
C TYR A 17 3.89 19.88 2.24
N LEU A 18 3.44 18.88 2.98
CA LEU A 18 2.01 18.54 3.09
C LEU A 18 1.24 19.58 3.90
N GLU A 19 1.84 20.19 4.92
CA GLU A 19 1.23 21.30 5.65
C GLU A 19 0.96 22.49 4.72
N GLN A 20 1.93 22.85 3.89
CA GLN A 20 1.76 23.90 2.88
C GLN A 20 0.71 23.53 1.83
N PHE A 21 0.72 22.28 1.39
CA PHE A 21 -0.27 21.77 0.45
C PHE A 21 -1.70 21.89 1.00
N LEU A 22 -1.92 21.42 2.24
CA LEU A 22 -3.23 21.54 2.89
C LEU A 22 -3.68 22.99 3.08
N ASP A 23 -2.75 23.87 3.45
CA ASP A 23 -3.05 25.31 3.59
C ASP A 23 -3.48 25.93 2.26
N ILE A 24 -2.79 25.62 1.18
CA ILE A 24 -3.09 26.16 -0.16
C ILE A 24 -4.49 25.74 -0.63
N ILE A 25 -4.88 24.50 -0.39
CA ILE A 25 -6.19 23.99 -0.81
C ILE A 25 -7.29 24.19 0.23
N ASP A 26 -6.95 24.81 1.37
CA ASP A 26 -7.87 25.09 2.49
C ASP A 26 -8.52 23.82 3.08
N PHE A 27 -7.69 22.81 3.33
CA PHE A 27 -8.09 21.59 4.03
C PHE A 27 -7.43 21.51 5.40
N ASP A 28 -8.16 21.00 6.37
CA ASP A 28 -7.63 20.69 7.70
C ASP A 28 -7.22 19.21 7.78
N GLY A 29 -6.21 18.94 8.58
CA GLY A 29 -5.75 17.59 8.86
C GLY A 29 -4.55 17.60 9.78
N ASP A 30 -4.47 16.58 10.60
CA ASP A 30 -3.33 16.34 11.50
C ASP A 30 -2.33 15.43 10.79
N ILE A 31 -1.06 15.83 10.80
CA ILE A 31 0.02 15.09 10.14
C ILE A 31 0.84 14.37 11.21
N ASP A 32 0.93 13.06 11.10
CA ASP A 32 1.77 12.20 11.94
C ASP A 32 2.90 11.59 11.13
N LEU A 33 4.05 11.46 11.79
CA LEU A 33 5.27 10.89 11.22
C LEU A 33 5.68 9.63 11.95
N ASP A 34 6.13 8.63 11.20
CA ASP A 34 6.69 7.41 11.76
C ASP A 34 7.76 6.85 10.81
N VAL A 35 8.48 5.86 11.27
CA VAL A 35 9.42 5.08 10.45
C VAL A 35 8.98 3.63 10.53
N GLU A 36 8.61 3.07 9.40
CA GLU A 36 8.20 1.67 9.26
C GLU A 36 9.23 0.91 8.42
N GLY A 37 10.00 0.05 9.09
CA GLY A 37 11.08 -0.69 8.43
C GLY A 37 12.12 0.26 7.84
N ASP A 38 12.24 0.27 6.53
CA ASP A 38 13.20 1.08 5.78
C ASP A 38 12.56 2.27 5.05
N ARG A 39 11.38 2.71 5.49
CA ARG A 39 10.62 3.81 4.88
C ARG A 39 10.15 4.81 5.92
N ALA A 40 10.12 6.08 5.54
CA ALA A 40 9.36 7.08 6.24
C ALA A 40 7.87 6.87 5.97
N SER A 41 7.05 7.01 6.99
CA SER A 41 5.60 6.89 6.93
C SER A 41 4.97 8.19 7.38
N VAL A 42 4.07 8.73 6.58
CA VAL A 42 3.37 9.99 6.86
C VAL A 42 1.87 9.73 6.74
N SER A 43 1.11 10.19 7.71
CA SER A 43 -0.35 10.08 7.68
C SER A 43 -1.03 11.42 7.92
N ILE A 44 -2.16 11.61 7.24
CA ILE A 44 -3.04 12.77 7.41
C ILE A 44 -4.39 12.26 7.87
N ASP A 45 -4.87 12.74 9.00
CA ASP A 45 -6.14 12.34 9.60
C ASP A 45 -6.82 13.49 10.32
N GLY A 46 -8.03 13.28 10.83
CA GLY A 46 -8.75 14.21 11.69
C GLY A 46 -9.40 15.42 11.01
N GLY A 47 -9.25 15.58 9.70
CA GLY A 47 -9.85 16.66 8.94
C GLY A 47 -11.18 16.30 8.29
N GLU A 48 -11.93 17.32 7.86
CA GLU A 48 -13.13 17.15 7.06
C GLU A 48 -12.78 17.01 5.57
N ASN A 49 -13.59 16.24 4.84
CA ASN A 49 -13.48 16.08 3.38
C ASN A 49 -12.15 15.47 2.89
N LEU A 50 -11.40 14.79 3.75
CA LEU A 50 -10.15 14.12 3.36
C LEU A 50 -10.34 13.04 2.30
N ASP A 51 -11.55 12.49 2.16
CA ASP A 51 -11.92 11.56 1.10
C ASP A 51 -11.69 12.13 -0.31
N MET A 52 -11.80 13.45 -0.48
CA MET A 52 -11.47 14.14 -1.74
C MET A 52 -9.99 14.04 -2.10
N LEU A 53 -9.12 13.89 -1.10
CA LEU A 53 -7.67 13.73 -1.28
C LEU A 53 -7.26 12.27 -1.50
N ILE A 54 -8.19 11.35 -1.35
CA ILE A 54 -7.99 9.93 -1.66
C ILE A 54 -8.38 9.67 -3.10
N GLY A 55 -9.55 10.15 -3.49
CA GLY A 55 -10.11 9.95 -4.81
C GLY A 55 -10.58 8.52 -5.05
N ARG A 56 -10.99 8.25 -6.27
CA ARG A 56 -11.45 6.92 -6.67
C ARG A 56 -10.30 5.92 -6.61
N ASP A 57 -10.48 4.83 -5.86
CA ASP A 57 -9.48 3.76 -5.70
C ASP A 57 -8.10 4.26 -5.22
N GLY A 58 -8.06 5.38 -4.51
CA GLY A 58 -6.82 5.96 -4.01
C GLY A 58 -5.98 6.70 -5.05
N GLN A 59 -6.53 7.03 -6.22
CA GLN A 59 -5.79 7.66 -7.32
C GLN A 59 -5.24 9.05 -6.94
N VAL A 60 -6.01 9.85 -6.22
CA VAL A 60 -5.56 11.17 -5.77
C VAL A 60 -4.48 11.02 -4.70
N LEU A 61 -4.67 10.10 -3.76
CA LEU A 61 -3.66 9.77 -2.75
C LEU A 61 -2.32 9.37 -3.40
N GLU A 62 -2.34 8.51 -4.40
CA GLU A 62 -1.14 8.10 -5.15
C GLU A 62 -0.45 9.29 -5.82
N ALA A 63 -1.21 10.20 -6.41
CA ALA A 63 -0.67 11.40 -7.02
C ALA A 63 -0.02 12.33 -5.98
N ILE A 64 -0.67 12.55 -4.85
CA ILE A 64 -0.13 13.36 -3.75
C ILE A 64 1.15 12.72 -3.20
N GLN A 65 1.16 11.40 -3.02
CA GLN A 65 2.35 10.67 -2.59
C GLN A 65 3.52 10.87 -3.56
N THR A 66 3.28 10.78 -4.85
CA THR A 66 4.30 11.00 -5.88
C THR A 66 4.88 12.41 -5.79
N LEU A 67 4.02 13.43 -5.69
CA LEU A 67 4.45 14.82 -5.54
C LEU A 67 5.25 15.03 -4.25
N THR A 68 4.83 14.41 -3.16
CA THR A 68 5.52 14.50 -1.86
C THR A 68 6.91 13.86 -1.94
N ARG A 69 7.04 12.71 -2.59
CA ARG A 69 8.33 12.05 -2.82
C ARG A 69 9.27 12.93 -3.64
N LEU A 70 8.75 13.59 -4.67
CA LEU A 70 9.53 14.51 -5.51
C LEU A 70 9.99 15.73 -4.69
N ALA A 71 9.14 16.28 -3.84
CA ALA A 71 9.49 17.39 -2.97
C ALA A 71 10.60 17.00 -1.98
N VAL A 72 10.52 15.81 -1.40
CA VAL A 72 11.57 15.27 -0.52
C VAL A 72 12.89 15.10 -1.28
N GLN A 73 12.84 14.55 -2.48
CA GLN A 73 14.02 14.35 -3.33
C GLN A 73 14.71 15.68 -3.68
N GLU A 74 13.91 16.72 -3.96
CA GLU A 74 14.44 18.06 -4.26
C GLU A 74 15.23 18.64 -3.09
N VAL A 75 14.80 18.43 -1.86
CA VAL A 75 15.45 18.93 -0.65
C VAL A 75 16.61 18.05 -0.21
N SER A 76 16.40 16.73 -0.17
CA SER A 76 17.40 15.77 0.36
C SER A 76 18.47 15.38 -0.65
N GLY A 77 18.20 15.50 -1.93
CA GLY A 77 19.06 15.02 -3.01
C GLY A 77 18.94 13.52 -3.28
N ASP A 78 18.19 12.78 -2.48
CA ASP A 78 18.03 11.33 -2.58
C ASP A 78 16.59 10.97 -2.91
N ARG A 79 16.42 9.88 -3.67
CA ARG A 79 15.10 9.33 -3.99
C ARG A 79 14.40 8.84 -2.72
N SER A 80 13.19 9.30 -2.48
CA SER A 80 12.39 8.89 -1.34
C SER A 80 11.45 7.73 -1.69
N ARG A 81 11.29 6.82 -0.74
CA ARG A 81 10.33 5.71 -0.80
C ARG A 81 9.24 5.86 0.25
N LEU A 82 9.04 7.08 0.75
CA LEU A 82 8.04 7.32 1.79
C LEU A 82 6.65 6.84 1.38
N MET A 83 5.87 6.41 2.36
CA MET A 83 4.47 6.07 2.20
C MET A 83 3.59 7.14 2.84
N LEU A 84 2.60 7.58 2.09
CA LEU A 84 1.58 8.52 2.56
C LEU A 84 0.25 7.77 2.69
N ASP A 85 -0.40 7.93 3.84
CA ASP A 85 -1.79 7.51 4.02
C ASP A 85 -2.66 8.72 4.38
N ILE A 86 -3.91 8.69 3.96
CA ILE A 86 -4.87 9.76 4.23
C ILE A 86 -6.16 9.10 4.75
N ALA A 87 -6.65 9.58 5.89
CA ALA A 87 -7.88 9.11 6.54
C ALA A 87 -7.91 7.58 6.70
N ARG A 88 -6.75 6.97 6.98
CA ARG A 88 -6.56 5.52 7.16
C ARG A 88 -6.97 4.67 5.95
N TRP A 89 -7.01 5.25 4.76
CA TRP A 89 -7.46 4.53 3.57
C TRP A 89 -6.63 3.28 3.28
N ARG A 90 -5.29 3.40 3.32
CA ARG A 90 -4.41 2.24 3.11
C ARG A 90 -4.53 1.21 4.22
N ALA A 91 -4.62 1.65 5.47
CA ALA A 91 -4.80 0.76 6.62
C ALA A 91 -6.11 -0.04 6.51
N ASP A 92 -7.21 0.65 6.22
CA ASP A 92 -8.52 0.01 6.04
C ASP A 92 -8.53 -0.90 4.81
N ARG A 93 -7.88 -0.50 3.73
CA ARG A 93 -7.75 -1.30 2.51
C ARG A 93 -6.94 -2.58 2.78
N ARG A 94 -5.87 -2.50 3.56
CA ARG A 94 -5.10 -3.68 4.00
C ARG A 94 -5.97 -4.67 4.75
N ASP A 95 -6.79 -4.20 5.68
CA ASP A 95 -7.69 -5.05 6.47
C ASP A 95 -8.71 -5.76 5.57
N THR A 96 -9.30 -5.03 4.64
CA THR A 96 -10.23 -5.58 3.64
C THR A 96 -9.55 -6.64 2.77
N LEU A 97 -8.35 -6.38 2.29
CA LEU A 97 -7.60 -7.31 1.44
C LEU A 97 -7.14 -8.56 2.19
N ARG A 98 -6.76 -8.41 3.46
CA ARG A 98 -6.44 -9.56 4.31
C ARG A 98 -7.64 -10.48 4.51
N ALA A 99 -8.81 -9.91 4.77
CA ALA A 99 -10.05 -10.67 4.88
C ALA A 99 -10.41 -11.37 3.56
N LEU A 100 -10.25 -10.68 2.43
CA LEU A 100 -10.45 -11.25 1.09
C LEU A 100 -9.49 -12.41 0.82
N ALA A 101 -8.21 -12.27 1.19
CA ALA A 101 -7.21 -13.31 1.05
C ALA A 101 -7.54 -14.54 1.89
N GLN A 102 -7.95 -14.35 3.14
CA GLN A 102 -8.34 -15.44 4.05
C GLN A 102 -9.55 -16.21 3.52
N GLU A 103 -10.56 -15.50 3.04
CA GLU A 103 -11.75 -16.11 2.45
C GLU A 103 -11.40 -16.89 1.16
N GLY A 104 -10.54 -16.31 0.32
CA GLY A 104 -10.06 -16.99 -0.88
C GLY A 104 -9.27 -18.25 -0.56
N ALA A 105 -8.39 -18.21 0.44
CA ALA A 105 -7.62 -19.37 0.91
C ALA A 105 -8.54 -20.47 1.43
N ARG A 106 -9.57 -20.12 2.20
CA ARG A 106 -10.56 -21.06 2.70
C ARG A 106 -11.27 -21.78 1.55
N ARG A 107 -11.60 -21.05 0.50
CA ARG A 107 -12.24 -21.64 -0.70
C ARG A 107 -11.29 -22.59 -1.44
N VAL A 108 -10.01 -22.25 -1.55
CA VAL A 108 -8.98 -23.14 -2.14
C VAL A 108 -8.87 -24.43 -1.32
N GLU A 109 -8.82 -24.34 0.00
CA GLU A 109 -8.75 -25.49 0.89
C GLU A 109 -9.97 -26.40 0.77
N GLU A 110 -11.16 -25.81 0.68
CA GLU A 110 -12.42 -26.57 0.57
C GLU A 110 -12.61 -27.26 -0.78
N THR A 111 -12.25 -26.58 -1.86
CA THR A 111 -12.53 -27.05 -3.23
C THR A 111 -11.34 -27.74 -3.91
N GLY A 112 -10.11 -27.47 -3.43
CA GLY A 112 -8.88 -27.94 -4.10
C GLY A 112 -8.63 -27.30 -5.46
N THR A 113 -9.34 -26.22 -5.79
CA THR A 113 -9.24 -25.52 -7.08
C THR A 113 -8.71 -24.08 -6.90
N PRO A 114 -8.00 -23.54 -7.90
CA PRO A 114 -7.54 -22.15 -7.85
C PRO A 114 -8.67 -21.14 -7.71
N VAL A 115 -8.39 -20.03 -7.04
CA VAL A 115 -9.29 -18.88 -6.90
C VAL A 115 -8.61 -17.65 -7.47
N GLU A 116 -9.22 -17.03 -8.47
CA GLU A 116 -8.75 -15.78 -9.04
C GLU A 116 -9.42 -14.60 -8.34
N LEU A 117 -8.61 -13.63 -7.92
CA LEU A 117 -9.11 -12.39 -7.34
C LEU A 117 -9.28 -11.32 -8.42
N GLU A 118 -10.02 -10.27 -8.11
CA GLU A 118 -10.18 -9.12 -9.00
C GLU A 118 -8.84 -8.43 -9.27
N PRO A 119 -8.68 -7.76 -10.42
CA PRO A 119 -7.50 -6.95 -10.69
C PRO A 119 -7.26 -5.91 -9.60
N MET A 120 -6.01 -5.71 -9.24
CA MET A 120 -5.62 -4.78 -8.17
C MET A 120 -4.23 -4.20 -8.40
N SER A 121 -3.94 -3.10 -7.71
CA SER A 121 -2.67 -2.40 -7.79
C SER A 121 -1.50 -3.22 -7.25
N PRO A 122 -0.24 -2.87 -7.56
CA PRO A 122 0.93 -3.55 -6.99
C PRO A 122 0.93 -3.57 -5.46
N PHE A 123 0.55 -2.46 -4.82
CA PHE A 123 0.42 -2.37 -3.36
C PHE A 123 -0.60 -3.39 -2.83
N GLU A 124 -1.77 -3.45 -3.44
CA GLU A 124 -2.84 -4.35 -3.04
C GLU A 124 -2.45 -5.83 -3.23
N ARG A 125 -1.83 -6.15 -4.36
CA ARG A 125 -1.34 -7.51 -4.61
C ARG A 125 -0.30 -7.96 -3.58
N LYS A 126 0.60 -7.05 -3.17
CA LYS A 126 1.58 -7.34 -2.13
C LYS A 126 0.92 -7.67 -0.79
N VAL A 127 -0.13 -6.95 -0.42
CA VAL A 127 -0.88 -7.22 0.81
C VAL A 127 -1.47 -8.64 0.78
N VAL A 128 -2.04 -9.05 -0.34
CA VAL A 128 -2.60 -10.40 -0.52
C VAL A 128 -1.50 -11.46 -0.45
N HIS A 129 -0.39 -11.28 -1.16
CA HIS A 129 0.75 -12.21 -1.11
C HIS A 129 1.28 -12.40 0.31
N ASP A 130 1.47 -11.31 1.04
CA ASP A 130 1.97 -11.35 2.42
C ASP A 130 0.98 -12.05 3.37
N ALA A 131 -0.32 -11.84 3.18
CA ALA A 131 -1.35 -12.50 3.98
C ALA A 131 -1.39 -14.01 3.73
N ILE A 132 -1.30 -14.44 2.48
CA ILE A 132 -1.31 -15.85 2.11
C ILE A 132 -0.01 -16.56 2.50
N ALA A 133 1.12 -15.86 2.48
CA ALA A 133 2.41 -16.43 2.90
C ALA A 133 2.40 -16.97 4.35
N LYS A 134 1.47 -16.52 5.17
CA LYS A 134 1.27 -16.96 6.56
C LYS A 134 0.32 -18.15 6.69
N ILE A 135 -0.28 -18.60 5.60
CA ILE A 135 -1.26 -19.70 5.56
C ILE A 135 -0.60 -20.92 4.91
N GLU A 136 -0.62 -22.06 5.59
CA GLU A 136 -0.10 -23.31 5.07
C GLU A 136 -1.07 -23.89 4.01
N GLY A 137 -0.52 -24.51 2.99
CA GLY A 137 -1.28 -25.24 1.98
C GLY A 137 -1.81 -24.41 0.82
N VAL A 138 -1.62 -23.10 0.85
CA VAL A 138 -2.05 -22.18 -0.22
C VAL A 138 -0.87 -21.29 -0.62
N VAL A 139 -0.67 -21.15 -1.92
CA VAL A 139 0.34 -20.25 -2.50
C VAL A 139 -0.32 -19.22 -3.42
N THR A 140 0.41 -18.17 -3.75
CA THR A 140 -0.09 -17.12 -4.62
C THR A 140 0.81 -16.90 -5.82
N GLU A 141 0.19 -16.49 -6.91
CA GLU A 141 0.85 -16.10 -8.15
C GLU A 141 0.17 -14.86 -8.70
N SER A 142 0.94 -13.88 -9.19
CA SER A 142 0.39 -12.75 -9.93
C SER A 142 0.42 -13.04 -11.42
N THR A 143 -0.69 -12.81 -12.10
CA THR A 143 -0.83 -13.04 -13.54
C THR A 143 -1.54 -11.86 -14.21
N GLY A 144 -1.44 -11.80 -15.54
CA GLY A 144 -1.98 -10.72 -16.33
C GLY A 144 -1.04 -9.52 -16.46
N GLU A 145 -1.47 -8.51 -17.19
CA GLU A 145 -0.67 -7.31 -17.47
C GLU A 145 -1.46 -6.04 -17.22
N GLY A 146 -0.75 -5.00 -16.78
CA GLY A 146 -1.32 -3.68 -16.60
C GLY A 146 -2.54 -3.66 -15.67
N LYS A 147 -3.64 -3.13 -16.16
CA LYS A 147 -4.89 -2.99 -15.41
C LYS A 147 -5.60 -4.32 -15.11
N ASN A 148 -5.22 -5.39 -15.81
CA ASN A 148 -5.81 -6.73 -15.65
C ASN A 148 -4.99 -7.62 -14.71
N ARG A 149 -3.86 -7.13 -14.23
CA ARG A 149 -2.99 -7.93 -13.37
C ARG A 149 -3.66 -8.18 -12.02
N HIS A 150 -3.69 -9.44 -11.63
CA HIS A 150 -4.41 -9.92 -10.45
C HIS A 150 -3.66 -11.07 -9.78
N VAL A 151 -4.10 -11.44 -8.59
CA VAL A 151 -3.56 -12.55 -7.81
C VAL A 151 -4.43 -13.77 -7.99
N VAL A 152 -3.79 -14.93 -8.18
CA VAL A 152 -4.42 -16.24 -8.17
C VAL A 152 -3.94 -16.99 -6.92
N LEU A 153 -4.86 -17.55 -6.17
CA LEU A 153 -4.58 -18.42 -5.03
C LEU A 153 -4.65 -19.87 -5.51
N LEU A 154 -3.61 -20.64 -5.20
CA LEU A 154 -3.44 -21.99 -5.70
C LEU A 154 -3.22 -22.97 -4.53
N PRO A 155 -3.70 -24.22 -4.62
CA PRO A 155 -3.22 -25.26 -3.72
C PRO A 155 -1.71 -25.45 -3.89
N GLU A 156 -0.99 -25.59 -2.80
CA GLU A 156 0.47 -25.76 -2.81
C GLU A 156 0.92 -26.99 -3.63
N GLU A 157 0.16 -28.06 -3.57
CA GLU A 157 0.42 -29.29 -4.32
C GLU A 157 0.41 -29.09 -5.85
N GLU A 158 -0.50 -28.25 -6.37
CA GLU A 158 -0.55 -27.93 -7.81
C GLU A 158 0.59 -27.03 -8.26
N TYR A 159 1.12 -26.21 -7.37
CA TYR A 159 2.25 -25.33 -7.67
C TYR A 159 3.53 -26.14 -7.90
N GLU A 160 3.78 -27.15 -7.06
CA GLU A 160 4.94 -28.04 -7.17
C GLU A 160 4.93 -28.87 -8.48
N GLU A 161 3.75 -29.29 -8.96
CA GLU A 161 3.61 -30.05 -10.21
C GLU A 161 3.93 -29.23 -11.47
N ASN A 162 3.85 -27.90 -11.41
CA ASN A 162 4.12 -27.00 -12.54
C ASN A 162 5.58 -26.55 -12.65
N GLU A 163 6.43 -26.86 -11.66
CA GLU A 163 7.86 -26.54 -11.68
C GLU A 163 8.74 -27.66 -12.27
N ASP A 164 8.19 -28.86 -12.52
CA ASP A 164 8.84 -29.99 -13.15
C ASP A 164 8.56 -30.04 -14.68
#